data_ce7e9193393af6f8f7193cb2dfdf63a7
#
_entry.id   ce7e9193393af6f8f7193cb2dfdf63a7
#
_cell.length_a   1.000
_cell.length_b   1.000
_cell.length_c   1.000
_cell.angle_alpha   90.00
_cell.angle_beta   90.00
_cell.angle_gamma   90.00
#
_symmetry.space_group_name_H-M   'P 1'
#
loop_
_entity.id
_entity.type
_entity.pdbx_description
1 polymer ?
#
loop_
_entity_poly.entity_id
_entity_poly.type
_entity_poly.pdbx_seq_one_letter_code
_entity_poly.pdbx_strand_id
1 'polypeptide(L)'
;MARTRLLTEYRVRPILRRGGIVVASRGSFRVYRGPDTRFQMVGWVSPHIIQRLSRDGCLSPITEFPDRLSWRNGSVPDPVPQPVNSPLDKVNVPGRMQRGLAHAWLASPERVREKAAAGRFQDAFTRASQPMRSGRQSADAMASSAQRLSALESELGTACMRRLEDLIIDRATQSALSVRWEMNASTVRATAGDALTRLARAYELVPAADSPA
;
A
#
# COMPACT_ATOMS: atom_id res chain seq x y z
N MET A 1 4.14 -12.26 -20.11
CA MET A 1 3.81 -12.55 -18.70
C MET A 1 3.45 -11.22 -18.01
N ALA A 2 2.23 -11.06 -17.52
CA ALA A 2 1.82 -9.87 -16.80
C ALA A 2 2.65 -9.77 -15.50
N ARG A 3 3.37 -8.67 -15.30
CA ARG A 3 4.11 -8.40 -14.06
C ARG A 3 3.11 -8.32 -12.91
N THR A 4 3.15 -9.28 -12.03
CA THR A 4 2.30 -9.33 -10.84
C THR A 4 2.64 -8.14 -9.94
N ARG A 5 1.68 -7.25 -9.74
CA ARG A 5 1.87 -5.94 -9.11
C ARG A 5 1.56 -6.01 -7.62
N LEU A 6 2.37 -5.30 -6.82
CA LEU A 6 2.02 -5.02 -5.44
C LEU A 6 0.87 -3.99 -5.41
N LEU A 7 -0.16 -4.28 -4.63
CA LEU A 7 -1.36 -3.46 -4.53
C LEU A 7 -1.39 -2.74 -3.18
N THR A 8 -1.71 -1.45 -3.23
CA THR A 8 -2.05 -0.66 -2.05
C THR A 8 -3.51 -0.85 -1.68
N GLU A 9 -3.89 -0.42 -0.48
CA GLU A 9 -5.26 -0.47 -0.01
C GLU A 9 -6.24 0.20 -0.98
N TYR A 10 -5.88 1.37 -1.49
CA TYR A 10 -6.68 2.12 -2.46
C TYR A 10 -7.04 1.28 -3.70
N ARG A 11 -6.13 0.44 -4.17
CA ARG A 11 -6.36 -0.44 -5.35
C ARG A 11 -7.10 -1.72 -5.02
N VAL A 12 -6.92 -2.22 -3.80
CA VAL A 12 -7.56 -3.47 -3.35
C VAL A 12 -9.04 -3.27 -3.05
N ARG A 13 -9.41 -2.20 -2.35
CA ARG A 13 -10.81 -1.92 -1.95
C ARG A 13 -11.81 -1.99 -3.11
N PRO A 14 -11.60 -1.30 -4.25
CA PRO A 14 -12.55 -1.36 -5.37
C PRO A 14 -12.68 -2.75 -5.99
N ILE A 15 -11.61 -3.55 -5.99
CA ILE A 15 -11.64 -4.92 -6.52
C ILE A 15 -12.50 -5.80 -5.63
N LEU A 16 -12.30 -5.73 -4.32
CA LEU A 16 -13.04 -6.53 -3.35
C LEU A 16 -14.53 -6.16 -3.30
N ARG A 17 -14.85 -4.87 -3.39
CA ARG A 17 -16.24 -4.40 -3.46
C ARG A 17 -17.01 -4.91 -4.68
N ARG A 18 -16.31 -5.16 -5.79
CA ARG A 18 -16.89 -5.73 -7.00
C ARG A 18 -16.96 -7.26 -6.99
N GLY A 19 -16.83 -7.88 -5.82
CA GLY A 19 -16.87 -9.33 -5.66
C GLY A 19 -15.53 -10.03 -5.88
N GLY A 20 -14.43 -9.28 -5.88
CA GLY A 20 -13.10 -9.89 -5.83
C GLY A 20 -12.81 -10.53 -4.48
N ILE A 21 -11.83 -11.42 -4.46
CA ILE A 21 -11.39 -12.11 -3.25
C ILE A 21 -9.90 -11.93 -3.00
N VAL A 22 -9.53 -12.13 -1.75
CA VAL A 22 -8.15 -12.25 -1.29
C VAL A 22 -7.91 -13.67 -0.81
N VAL A 23 -6.82 -14.27 -1.25
CA VAL A 23 -6.43 -15.63 -0.89
C VAL A 23 -5.08 -15.60 -0.20
N ALA A 24 -4.99 -16.19 0.98
CA ALA A 24 -3.73 -16.36 1.70
C ALA A 24 -2.78 -17.27 0.91
N SER A 25 -1.51 -16.90 0.79
CA SER A 25 -0.52 -17.66 0.05
C SER A 25 0.86 -17.45 0.65
N ARG A 26 1.35 -18.42 1.41
CA ARG A 26 2.74 -18.47 1.95
C ARG A 26 3.27 -17.13 2.47
N GLY A 27 2.55 -16.51 3.42
CA GLY A 27 2.95 -15.25 4.06
C GLY A 27 2.60 -13.97 3.30
N SER A 28 1.88 -14.06 2.19
CA SER A 28 1.33 -12.92 1.45
C SER A 28 -0.11 -13.20 1.03
N PHE A 29 -0.76 -12.22 0.40
CA PHE A 29 -2.14 -12.35 -0.03
C PHE A 29 -2.26 -12.04 -1.52
N ARG A 30 -2.90 -12.95 -2.27
CA ARG A 30 -3.21 -12.78 -3.69
C ARG A 30 -4.60 -12.17 -3.85
N VAL A 31 -4.73 -11.22 -4.75
CA VAL A 31 -6.01 -10.56 -5.06
C VAL A 31 -6.51 -11.02 -6.42
N TYR A 32 -7.75 -11.45 -6.48
CA TYR A 32 -8.43 -11.90 -7.70
C TYR A 32 -9.63 -10.99 -8.00
N ARG A 33 -9.94 -10.79 -9.29
CA ARG A 33 -11.06 -9.92 -9.71
C ARG A 33 -12.44 -10.50 -9.50
N GLY A 34 -12.56 -11.77 -9.23
CA GLY A 34 -13.84 -12.46 -9.08
C GLY A 34 -13.88 -13.31 -7.82
N PRO A 35 -14.99 -14.01 -7.60
CA PRO A 35 -15.25 -14.78 -6.38
C PRO A 35 -14.43 -16.07 -6.27
N ASP A 36 -13.63 -16.38 -7.27
CA ASP A 36 -12.84 -17.61 -7.31
C ASP A 36 -11.43 -17.36 -7.86
N THR A 37 -10.49 -18.24 -7.53
CA THR A 37 -9.09 -18.24 -7.99
C THR A 37 -8.93 -18.55 -9.48
N ARG A 38 -10.00 -18.99 -10.15
CA ARG A 38 -10.06 -19.14 -11.63
C ARG A 38 -10.09 -17.79 -12.36
N PHE A 39 -10.50 -16.72 -11.67
CA PHE A 39 -10.47 -15.38 -12.22
C PHE A 39 -9.06 -14.81 -12.27
N GLN A 40 -8.89 -13.74 -13.04
CA GLN A 40 -7.60 -13.08 -13.21
C GLN A 40 -7.02 -12.63 -11.87
N MET A 41 -5.82 -13.09 -11.55
CA MET A 41 -5.02 -12.56 -10.46
C MET A 41 -4.52 -11.14 -10.84
N VAL A 42 -4.83 -10.17 -10.00
CA VAL A 42 -4.49 -8.75 -10.24
C VAL A 42 -3.14 -8.40 -9.65
N GLY A 43 -2.81 -8.98 -8.50
CA GLY A 43 -1.57 -8.70 -7.81
C GLY A 43 -1.52 -9.28 -6.40
N TRP A 44 -0.55 -8.80 -5.65
CA TRP A 44 -0.31 -9.16 -4.26
C TRP A 44 -0.65 -7.99 -3.34
N VAL A 45 -1.02 -8.29 -2.12
CA VAL A 45 -1.26 -7.29 -1.08
C VAL A 45 -0.53 -7.68 0.20
N SER A 46 -0.03 -6.68 0.90
CA SER A 46 0.69 -6.86 2.17
C SER A 46 -0.24 -7.40 3.26
N PRO A 47 0.25 -8.33 4.12
CA PRO A 47 -0.49 -8.79 5.30
C PRO A 47 -1.01 -7.64 6.17
N HIS A 48 -0.25 -6.58 6.33
CA HIS A 48 -0.63 -5.45 7.15
C HIS A 48 -1.87 -4.70 6.60
N ILE A 49 -2.01 -4.59 5.28
CA ILE A 49 -3.22 -4.02 4.65
C ILE A 49 -4.43 -4.93 4.94
N ILE A 50 -4.26 -6.24 4.83
CA ILE A 50 -5.33 -7.19 5.11
C ILE A 50 -5.75 -7.16 6.58
N GLN A 51 -4.78 -7.11 7.51
CA GLN A 51 -5.06 -6.96 8.94
C GLN A 51 -5.82 -5.68 9.23
N ARG A 52 -5.44 -4.55 8.60
CA ARG A 52 -6.14 -3.28 8.72
C ARG A 52 -7.56 -3.36 8.20
N LEU A 53 -7.77 -3.88 6.99
CA LEU A 53 -9.11 -4.07 6.41
C LEU A 53 -9.98 -5.03 7.24
N SER A 54 -9.39 -6.04 7.86
CA SER A 54 -10.10 -6.96 8.76
C SER A 54 -10.46 -6.27 10.08
N ARG A 55 -9.56 -5.48 10.66
CA ARG A 55 -9.81 -4.67 11.86
C ARG A 55 -10.91 -3.64 11.62
N ASP A 56 -10.92 -3.02 10.45
CA ASP A 56 -11.98 -2.08 10.03
C ASP A 56 -13.31 -2.80 9.75
N GLY A 57 -13.40 -4.12 9.91
CA GLY A 57 -14.61 -4.90 9.65
C GLY A 57 -14.97 -5.03 8.17
N CYS A 58 -14.08 -4.64 7.27
CA CYS A 58 -14.33 -4.64 5.83
C CYS A 58 -14.22 -6.02 5.19
N LEU A 59 -13.55 -6.98 5.83
CA LEU A 59 -13.34 -8.32 5.31
C LEU A 59 -13.97 -9.38 6.21
N SER A 60 -14.46 -10.44 5.57
CA SER A 60 -14.92 -11.65 6.26
C SER A 60 -14.37 -12.90 5.55
N PRO A 61 -14.07 -13.97 6.30
CA PRO A 61 -13.76 -15.27 5.72
C PRO A 61 -14.95 -15.77 4.89
N ILE A 62 -14.65 -16.48 3.79
CA ILE A 62 -15.66 -17.21 3.04
C ILE A 62 -15.90 -18.53 3.76
N THR A 63 -17.15 -18.84 4.12
CA THR A 63 -17.51 -20.00 4.95
C THR A 63 -16.98 -21.32 4.39
N GLU A 64 -17.03 -21.50 3.08
CA GLU A 64 -16.56 -22.72 2.40
C GLU A 64 -15.03 -22.77 2.24
N PHE A 65 -14.34 -21.63 2.34
CA PHE A 65 -12.90 -21.51 2.10
C PHE A 65 -12.29 -20.52 3.10
N PRO A 66 -11.89 -20.96 4.30
CA PRO A 66 -11.43 -20.08 5.38
C PRO A 66 -10.10 -19.36 5.06
N ASP A 67 -9.34 -19.84 4.09
CA ASP A 67 -8.13 -19.18 3.54
C ASP A 67 -8.44 -18.03 2.58
N ARG A 68 -9.72 -17.80 2.26
CA ARG A 68 -10.19 -16.74 1.36
C ARG A 68 -10.99 -15.69 2.13
N LEU A 69 -10.72 -14.43 1.79
CA LEU A 69 -11.42 -13.28 2.37
C LEU A 69 -12.18 -12.55 1.27
N SER A 70 -13.42 -12.18 1.58
CA SER A 70 -14.28 -11.36 0.72
C SER A 70 -14.68 -10.06 1.40
N TRP A 71 -15.18 -9.09 0.63
CA TRP A 71 -15.73 -7.86 1.16
C TRP A 71 -17.02 -8.16 1.92
N ARG A 72 -17.11 -7.65 3.16
CA ARG A 72 -18.33 -7.80 3.97
C ARG A 72 -19.41 -6.84 3.44
N ASN A 73 -20.49 -7.38 2.91
CA ASN A 73 -21.65 -6.60 2.54
C ASN A 73 -22.27 -5.99 3.81
N GLY A 74 -22.36 -4.67 3.87
CA GLY A 74 -22.89 -3.94 5.03
C GLY A 74 -21.84 -3.22 5.88
N SER A 75 -20.56 -3.34 5.59
CA SER A 75 -19.55 -2.43 6.16
C SER A 75 -19.79 -1.01 5.66
N VAL A 76 -19.62 -0.03 6.59
CA VAL A 76 -19.82 1.41 6.38
C VAL A 76 -19.51 1.82 4.93
N PRO A 77 -20.44 2.48 4.24
CA PRO A 77 -20.16 2.95 2.89
C PRO A 77 -18.99 3.91 2.94
N ASP A 78 -17.90 3.55 2.23
CA ASP A 78 -16.89 4.55 1.92
C ASP A 78 -17.52 5.71 1.17
N PRO A 79 -16.97 6.91 1.27
CA PRO A 79 -17.39 8.01 0.42
C PRO A 79 -17.45 7.52 -1.03
N VAL A 80 -18.52 7.87 -1.68
CA VAL A 80 -19.00 7.44 -3.00
C VAL A 80 -17.84 7.08 -3.94
N PRO A 81 -17.82 5.86 -4.54
CA PRO A 81 -16.81 5.52 -5.51
C PRO A 81 -16.90 6.50 -6.68
N GLN A 82 -15.88 7.31 -6.86
CA GLN A 82 -15.77 8.10 -8.07
C GLN A 82 -15.81 7.15 -9.28
N PRO A 83 -16.54 7.51 -10.34
CA PRO A 83 -16.71 6.64 -11.49
C PRO A 83 -15.35 6.24 -12.06
N VAL A 84 -15.22 4.97 -12.43
CA VAL A 84 -14.00 4.33 -12.97
C VAL A 84 -13.53 4.98 -14.28
N ASN A 85 -14.28 5.92 -14.79
CA ASN A 85 -13.97 6.75 -15.96
C ASN A 85 -13.36 8.11 -15.58
N SER A 86 -12.67 8.18 -14.44
CA SER A 86 -11.89 9.38 -14.14
C SER A 86 -10.88 9.63 -15.27
N PRO A 87 -10.79 10.85 -15.83
CA PRO A 87 -9.87 11.17 -16.92
C PRO A 87 -8.41 10.81 -16.64
N LEU A 88 -8.09 10.55 -15.38
CA LEU A 88 -6.78 10.14 -14.88
C LEU A 88 -6.30 8.77 -15.40
N ASP A 89 -7.21 7.85 -15.78
CA ASP A 89 -6.81 6.58 -16.40
C ASP A 89 -6.47 6.73 -17.90
N LYS A 90 -6.82 7.85 -18.50
CA LYS A 90 -6.57 8.14 -19.93
C LYS A 90 -5.29 8.95 -20.20
N VAL A 91 -4.63 9.49 -19.17
CA VAL A 91 -3.36 10.19 -19.34
C VAL A 91 -2.18 9.20 -19.21
N ASN A 92 -2.29 8.11 -19.93
CA ASN A 92 -1.15 7.25 -20.19
C ASN A 92 -0.53 7.69 -21.54
N VAL A 93 0.07 8.88 -21.56
CA VAL A 93 0.85 9.33 -22.71
C VAL A 93 2.08 8.40 -22.79
N PRO A 94 2.21 7.58 -23.84
CA PRO A 94 3.40 6.73 -24.01
C PRO A 94 4.61 7.66 -24.17
N GLY A 95 5.57 7.58 -23.24
CA GLY A 95 6.86 8.24 -23.40
C GLY A 95 7.35 9.17 -22.29
N ARG A 96 6.50 9.67 -21.40
CA ARG A 96 6.96 10.39 -20.18
C ARG A 96 6.48 9.63 -18.94
N MET A 97 7.39 8.90 -18.31
CA MET A 97 7.21 8.46 -16.92
C MET A 97 6.92 9.71 -16.07
N GLN A 98 5.67 9.99 -15.75
CA GLN A 98 5.33 11.06 -14.81
C GLN A 98 5.95 10.65 -13.46
N ARG A 99 6.94 11.42 -13.04
CA ARG A 99 7.57 11.22 -11.73
C ARG A 99 6.54 11.56 -10.67
N GLY A 100 6.27 10.64 -9.75
CA GLY A 100 5.35 10.87 -8.64
C GLY A 100 5.78 12.08 -7.79
N LEU A 101 4.83 12.67 -7.05
CA LEU A 101 5.09 13.85 -6.21
C LEU A 101 6.24 13.61 -5.22
N ALA A 102 6.28 12.44 -4.57
CA ALA A 102 7.38 12.10 -3.65
C ALA A 102 8.74 12.12 -4.34
N HIS A 103 8.85 11.61 -5.57
CA HIS A 103 10.12 11.61 -6.30
C HIS A 103 10.61 13.03 -6.59
N ALA A 104 9.71 13.93 -6.98
CA ALA A 104 10.06 15.33 -7.21
C ALA A 104 10.47 16.05 -5.91
N TRP A 105 9.77 15.76 -4.79
CA TRP A 105 10.07 16.29 -3.47
C TRP A 105 11.43 15.82 -2.96
N LEU A 106 11.71 14.52 -3.06
CA LEU A 106 12.93 13.88 -2.58
C LEU A 106 14.16 14.10 -3.48
N ALA A 107 14.00 14.78 -4.62
CA ALA A 107 15.10 15.16 -5.49
C ALA A 107 15.96 16.30 -4.91
N SER A 108 15.42 17.08 -3.95
CA SER A 108 16.18 18.14 -3.28
C SER A 108 17.32 17.57 -2.45
N PRO A 109 18.55 18.14 -2.53
CA PRO A 109 19.71 17.70 -1.76
C PRO A 109 19.52 17.88 -0.24
N GLU A 110 18.62 18.76 0.17
CA GLU A 110 18.32 19.01 1.60
C GLU A 110 17.46 17.89 2.23
N ARG A 111 16.91 16.97 1.43
CA ARG A 111 15.95 15.95 1.86
C ARG A 111 16.59 14.55 2.00
N VAL A 112 17.84 14.49 2.42
CA VAL A 112 18.58 13.22 2.53
C VAL A 112 17.91 12.25 3.51
N ARG A 113 17.42 12.76 4.65
CA ARG A 113 16.79 11.95 5.69
C ARG A 113 15.46 11.38 5.21
N GLU A 114 14.60 12.21 4.65
CA GLU A 114 13.32 11.79 4.09
C GLU A 114 13.49 10.80 2.94
N LYS A 115 14.51 10.98 2.10
CA LYS A 115 14.84 10.05 1.01
C LYS A 115 15.28 8.69 1.56
N ALA A 116 16.13 8.66 2.59
CA ALA A 116 16.56 7.42 3.24
C ALA A 116 15.38 6.71 3.91
N ALA A 117 14.52 7.44 4.61
CA ALA A 117 13.33 6.91 5.24
C ALA A 117 12.32 6.34 4.22
N ALA A 118 12.09 7.05 3.12
CA ALA A 118 11.23 6.58 2.03
C ALA A 118 11.77 5.29 1.39
N GLY A 119 13.08 5.16 1.20
CA GLY A 119 13.73 3.93 0.74
C GLY A 119 13.48 2.77 1.70
N ARG A 120 13.74 2.96 3.00
CA ARG A 120 13.49 1.95 4.03
C ARG A 120 12.02 1.54 4.10
N PHE A 121 11.10 2.48 3.97
CA PHE A 121 9.66 2.21 3.93
C PHE A 121 9.29 1.36 2.71
N GLN A 122 9.79 1.73 1.53
CA GLN A 122 9.55 0.98 0.29
C GLN A 122 10.09 -0.45 0.39
N ASP A 123 11.29 -0.63 0.94
CA ASP A 123 11.90 -1.95 1.14
C ASP A 123 11.10 -2.80 2.13
N ALA A 124 10.72 -2.23 3.28
CA ALA A 124 9.90 -2.93 4.27
C ALA A 124 8.55 -3.35 3.69
N PHE A 125 7.89 -2.44 2.95
CA PHE A 125 6.63 -2.71 2.29
C PHE A 125 6.77 -3.81 1.21
N THR A 126 7.82 -3.74 0.41
CA THR A 126 8.11 -4.74 -0.63
C THR A 126 8.39 -6.11 -0.02
N ARG A 127 9.24 -6.19 1.02
CA ARG A 127 9.56 -7.46 1.69
C ARG A 127 8.33 -8.07 2.38
N ALA A 128 7.54 -7.25 3.10
CA ALA A 128 6.32 -7.72 3.75
C ALA A 128 5.26 -8.25 2.77
N SER A 129 5.40 -7.92 1.49
CA SER A 129 4.42 -8.24 0.45
C SER A 129 4.91 -9.29 -0.55
N GLN A 130 6.20 -9.66 -0.50
CA GLN A 130 6.72 -10.69 -1.40
C GLN A 130 6.19 -12.08 -1.03
N PRO A 131 5.82 -12.90 -2.04
CA PRO A 131 5.53 -14.30 -1.77
C PRO A 131 6.82 -15.00 -1.31
N MET A 132 6.71 -15.82 -0.26
CA MET A 132 7.82 -16.64 0.22
C MET A 132 8.48 -17.40 -0.94
N ARG A 133 9.69 -17.02 -1.28
CA ARG A 133 10.61 -17.90 -1.99
C ARG A 133 11.24 -18.80 -0.92
N SER A 134 11.18 -20.10 -1.13
CA SER A 134 11.61 -21.17 -0.22
C SER A 134 12.85 -20.84 0.63
N GLY A 135 12.66 -20.73 1.95
CA GLY A 135 13.73 -20.60 2.92
C GLY A 135 13.27 -19.99 4.24
N ARG A 136 13.71 -20.54 5.37
CA ARG A 136 13.38 -20.07 6.74
C ARG A 136 13.76 -18.59 6.94
N GLN A 137 14.91 -18.17 6.40
CA GLN A 137 15.38 -16.79 6.46
C GLN A 137 14.43 -15.78 5.78
N SER A 138 13.69 -16.21 4.75
CA SER A 138 12.71 -15.34 4.05
C SER A 138 11.48 -15.09 4.92
N ALA A 139 11.04 -16.07 5.73
CA ALA A 139 9.89 -15.95 6.62
C ALA A 139 10.15 -14.94 7.74
N ASP A 140 11.32 -15.04 8.39
CA ASP A 140 11.70 -14.15 9.48
C ASP A 140 11.89 -12.71 9.01
N ALA A 141 12.50 -12.51 7.85
CA ALA A 141 12.65 -11.18 7.25
C ALA A 141 11.29 -10.54 6.88
N MET A 142 10.32 -11.35 6.43
CA MET A 142 8.97 -10.89 6.15
C MET A 142 8.22 -10.52 7.44
N ALA A 143 8.29 -11.37 8.46
CA ALA A 143 7.67 -11.13 9.75
C ALA A 143 8.23 -9.85 10.40
N SER A 144 9.55 -9.68 10.39
CA SER A 144 10.23 -8.46 10.87
C SER A 144 9.80 -7.21 10.10
N SER A 145 9.66 -7.30 8.77
CA SER A 145 9.18 -6.16 7.95
C SER A 145 7.72 -5.83 8.21
N ALA A 146 6.85 -6.83 8.38
CA ALA A 146 5.45 -6.64 8.73
C ALA A 146 5.30 -6.01 10.14
N GLN A 147 6.08 -6.47 11.11
CA GLN A 147 6.11 -5.92 12.46
C GLN A 147 6.57 -4.46 12.46
N ARG A 148 7.60 -4.13 11.66
CA ARG A 148 8.07 -2.74 11.51
C ARG A 148 7.00 -1.84 10.90
N LEU A 149 6.28 -2.28 9.88
CA LEU A 149 5.17 -1.52 9.30
C LEU A 149 4.04 -1.31 10.31
N SER A 150 3.73 -2.32 11.13
CA SER A 150 2.74 -2.20 12.20
C SER A 150 3.17 -1.22 13.28
N ALA A 151 4.45 -1.21 13.66
CA ALA A 151 4.99 -0.23 14.60
C ALA A 151 4.93 1.20 14.04
N LEU A 152 5.30 1.41 12.78
CA LEU A 152 5.15 2.69 12.10
C LEU A 152 3.69 3.15 12.03
N GLU A 153 2.75 2.23 11.76
CA GLU A 153 1.32 2.56 11.75
C GLU A 153 0.83 2.98 13.12
N SER A 154 1.32 2.35 14.19
CA SER A 154 0.97 2.73 15.57
C SER A 154 1.48 4.12 15.92
N GLU A 155 2.64 4.51 15.42
CA GLU A 155 3.26 5.82 15.70
C GLU A 155 2.70 6.93 14.80
N LEU A 156 2.60 6.70 13.52
CA LEU A 156 2.20 7.72 12.53
C LEU A 156 0.69 7.84 12.38
N GLY A 157 -0.04 6.80 12.74
CA GLY A 157 -1.47 6.65 12.53
C GLY A 157 -1.83 6.19 11.11
N THR A 158 -2.96 5.52 11.01
CA THR A 158 -3.46 4.90 9.76
C THR A 158 -3.58 5.89 8.60
N ALA A 159 -4.04 7.13 8.88
CA ALA A 159 -4.22 8.15 7.84
C ALA A 159 -2.87 8.57 7.22
N CYS A 160 -1.82 8.72 8.04
CA CYS A 160 -0.48 9.04 7.56
C CYS A 160 0.11 7.86 6.76
N MET A 161 -0.06 6.63 7.23
CA MET A 161 0.39 5.43 6.53
C MET A 161 -0.23 5.30 5.12
N ARG A 162 -1.54 5.54 4.99
CA ARG A 162 -2.22 5.54 3.68
C ARG A 162 -1.64 6.59 2.73
N ARG A 163 -1.33 7.79 3.24
CA ARG A 163 -0.70 8.85 2.44
C ARG A 163 0.71 8.46 1.98
N LEU A 164 1.49 7.81 2.84
CA LEU A 164 2.82 7.32 2.50
C LEU A 164 2.76 6.19 1.44
N GLU A 165 1.79 5.31 1.51
CA GLU A 165 1.54 4.29 0.50
C GLU A 165 1.25 4.93 -0.86
N ASP A 166 0.35 5.92 -0.92
CA ASP A 166 0.04 6.67 -2.14
C ASP A 166 1.27 7.37 -2.72
N LEU A 167 2.08 7.99 -1.87
CA LEU A 167 3.25 8.78 -2.26
C LEU A 167 4.41 7.89 -2.74
N ILE A 168 4.76 6.86 -1.96
CA ILE A 168 6.00 6.09 -2.13
C ILE A 168 5.75 4.84 -2.97
N ILE A 169 4.69 4.10 -2.66
CA ILE A 169 4.42 2.80 -3.31
C ILE A 169 3.68 3.00 -4.62
N ASP A 170 2.59 3.77 -4.62
CA ASP A 170 1.82 4.07 -5.83
C ASP A 170 2.49 5.12 -6.70
N ARG A 171 3.42 5.87 -6.14
CA ARG A 171 4.11 6.97 -6.85
C ARG A 171 3.11 7.94 -7.49
N ALA A 172 2.05 8.26 -6.75
CA ALA A 172 0.97 9.07 -7.26
C ALA A 172 1.44 10.48 -7.61
N THR A 173 0.89 11.03 -8.70
CA THR A 173 1.13 12.42 -9.09
C THR A 173 0.34 13.37 -8.21
N GLN A 174 0.73 14.66 -8.19
CA GLN A 174 0.02 15.67 -7.42
C GLN A 174 -1.47 15.75 -7.78
N SER A 175 -1.80 15.66 -9.08
CA SER A 175 -3.20 15.66 -9.54
C SER A 175 -3.98 14.45 -9.05
N ALA A 176 -3.36 13.25 -9.07
CA ALA A 176 -3.99 12.05 -8.55
C ALA A 176 -4.22 12.14 -7.04
N LEU A 177 -3.28 12.73 -6.30
CA LEU A 177 -3.40 12.92 -4.86
C LEU A 177 -4.45 13.99 -4.51
N SER A 178 -4.57 15.06 -5.30
CA SER A 178 -5.62 16.07 -5.10
C SER A 178 -7.01 15.45 -5.14
N VAL A 179 -7.24 14.52 -6.06
CA VAL A 179 -8.51 13.78 -6.17
C VAL A 179 -8.68 12.77 -5.02
N ARG A 180 -7.61 12.00 -4.70
CA ARG A 180 -7.69 10.95 -3.66
C ARG A 180 -7.87 11.49 -2.25
N TRP A 181 -7.22 12.62 -1.97
CA TRP A 181 -7.24 13.23 -0.64
C TRP A 181 -8.28 14.35 -0.53
N GLU A 182 -8.99 14.64 -1.62
CA GLU A 182 -10.00 15.72 -1.70
C GLU A 182 -9.42 17.08 -1.27
N MET A 183 -8.19 17.36 -1.71
CA MET A 183 -7.41 18.53 -1.32
C MET A 183 -6.97 19.32 -2.54
N ASN A 184 -6.79 20.63 -2.38
CA ASN A 184 -6.17 21.45 -3.41
C ASN A 184 -4.66 21.15 -3.53
N ALA A 185 -4.06 21.56 -4.64
CA ALA A 185 -2.67 21.24 -4.98
C ALA A 185 -1.63 21.74 -3.96
N SER A 186 -1.85 22.89 -3.33
CA SER A 186 -0.94 23.45 -2.32
C SER A 186 -1.01 22.64 -1.03
N THR A 187 -2.22 22.31 -0.59
CA THR A 187 -2.46 21.48 0.61
C THR A 187 -1.88 20.07 0.42
N VAL A 188 -2.05 19.47 -0.77
CA VAL A 188 -1.44 18.17 -1.10
C VAL A 188 0.08 18.21 -0.93
N ARG A 189 0.75 19.26 -1.41
CA ARG A 189 2.20 19.41 -1.25
C ARG A 189 2.62 19.52 0.21
N ALA A 190 1.95 20.35 0.98
CA ALA A 190 2.22 20.53 2.40
C ALA A 190 2.02 19.23 3.16
N THR A 191 0.89 18.56 2.95
CA THR A 191 0.56 17.28 3.58
C THR A 191 1.54 16.16 3.18
N ALA A 192 1.99 16.12 1.94
CA ALA A 192 2.99 15.16 1.47
C ALA A 192 4.35 15.40 2.15
N GLY A 193 4.78 16.67 2.25
CA GLY A 193 6.00 17.05 2.95
C GLY A 193 5.95 16.69 4.44
N ASP A 194 4.83 16.99 5.12
CA ASP A 194 4.63 16.61 6.52
C ASP A 194 4.70 15.09 6.71
N ALA A 195 4.00 14.32 5.88
CA ALA A 195 4.03 12.87 5.97
C ALA A 195 5.44 12.28 5.81
N LEU A 196 6.23 12.78 4.86
CA LEU A 196 7.61 12.34 4.65
C LEU A 196 8.54 12.75 5.80
N THR A 197 8.36 13.96 6.36
CA THR A 197 9.13 14.41 7.52
C THR A 197 8.80 13.61 8.77
N ARG A 198 7.51 13.30 9.00
CA ARG A 198 7.10 12.42 10.11
C ARG A 198 7.66 11.01 9.96
N LEU A 199 7.67 10.47 8.74
CA LEU A 199 8.29 9.17 8.46
C LEU A 199 9.79 9.18 8.79
N ALA A 200 10.52 10.23 8.41
CA ALA A 200 11.93 10.36 8.72
C ALA A 200 12.19 10.36 10.24
N ARG A 201 11.38 11.11 11.00
CA ARG A 201 11.46 11.15 12.48
C ARG A 201 11.15 9.79 13.10
N ALA A 202 10.12 9.09 12.62
CA ALA A 202 9.75 7.76 13.10
C ALA A 202 10.90 6.75 12.91
N TYR A 203 11.62 6.83 11.80
CA TYR A 203 12.81 5.98 11.58
C TYR A 203 14.04 6.38 12.39
N GLU A 204 14.13 7.61 12.89
CA GLU A 204 15.17 8.04 13.82
C GLU A 204 14.90 7.52 15.25
N LEU A 205 13.61 7.44 15.64
CA LEU A 205 13.18 6.98 16.96
C LEU A 205 13.14 5.44 17.09
N VAL A 206 12.95 4.72 15.97
CA VAL A 206 12.99 3.26 15.95
C VAL A 206 14.38 2.82 15.51
N PRO A 207 15.28 2.42 16.44
CA PRO A 207 16.61 1.95 16.08
C PRO A 207 16.51 0.79 15.10
N ALA A 208 17.41 0.78 14.12
CA ALA A 208 17.53 -0.34 13.20
C ALA A 208 17.80 -1.59 14.05
N ALA A 209 16.83 -2.51 14.09
CA ALA A 209 17.11 -3.83 14.62
C ALA A 209 18.30 -4.38 13.84
N ASP A 210 19.37 -4.67 14.56
CA ASP A 210 20.70 -5.02 14.08
C ASP A 210 20.67 -5.82 12.79
N SER A 211 21.32 -5.29 11.75
CA SER A 211 21.77 -6.12 10.66
C SER A 211 22.82 -7.07 11.25
N PRO A 212 22.63 -8.40 11.21
CA PRO A 212 23.70 -9.31 11.58
C PRO A 212 24.88 -9.06 10.65
N ALA A 213 26.05 -8.90 11.26
CA ALA A 213 27.35 -8.78 10.62
C ALA A 213 27.69 -10.05 9.81
#